data_cbcff1f502e1374eee6a8efa2f8b21ee
#
_entry.id   cbcff1f502e1374eee6a8efa2f8b21ee
#
_cell.length_a   1.000
_cell.length_b   1.000
_cell.length_c   1.000
_cell.angle_alpha   90.00
_cell.angle_beta   90.00
_cell.angle_gamma   90.00
#
_symmetry.space_group_name_H-M   'P 1'
#
loop_
_entity.id
_entity.type
_entity.pdbx_description
1 polymer ?
#
loop_
_entity_poly.entity_id
_entity_poly.type
_entity_poly.pdbx_seq_one_letter_code
_entity_poly.pdbx_strand_id
1 'polypeptide(L)'
;FQQTIQLLESLNAEITRIDFSDFEQLAVQLYQGSWVAERTAAVEYLLKTNPDAFDPTVLEIIKNGEKYSAVDAYNAEYLKQDLARKIQQRLADFDALIVPTAPTIYTIEQLEQNPIEYNAHLGTYTNFTNLADLSALALPAGFRADHLPFGITLIAPAWHDAALVHFGKAWQNYLALKLGALDKALPLSSSTPISQHHIRVAVVGAHLTGMPLNFQLTTRDAVHIETTTTSKNYALYALNGTVPPKPGLARQQDGQSIIVELWDVPTARFGEFVAEIPTPLGMGNVELEDGRWVKGF
;
A
#
# COMPACT_ATOMS: atom_id res chain seq x y z
N PHE A 1 -11.63 -12.76 -12.04
CA PHE A 1 -11.97 -12.16 -10.76
C PHE A 1 -12.53 -13.18 -9.77
N GLN A 2 -13.54 -14.00 -10.19
CA GLN A 2 -14.13 -15.00 -9.28
C GLN A 2 -13.11 -15.99 -8.72
N GLN A 3 -12.14 -16.43 -9.52
CA GLN A 3 -11.04 -17.29 -9.06
C GLN A 3 -10.16 -16.61 -8.01
N THR A 4 -9.92 -15.30 -8.17
CA THR A 4 -9.17 -14.50 -7.18
C THR A 4 -9.91 -14.42 -5.84
N ILE A 5 -11.23 -14.23 -5.87
CA ILE A 5 -12.06 -14.24 -4.66
C ILE A 5 -11.99 -15.58 -3.95
N GLN A 6 -12.18 -16.69 -4.67
CA GLN A 6 -12.06 -18.05 -4.12
C GLN A 6 -10.68 -18.32 -3.51
N LEU A 7 -9.63 -17.80 -4.13
CA LEU A 7 -8.27 -17.92 -3.61
C LEU A 7 -8.11 -17.15 -2.30
N LEU A 8 -8.60 -15.92 -2.21
CA LEU A 8 -8.56 -15.12 -0.98
C LEU A 8 -9.35 -15.79 0.15
N GLU A 9 -10.53 -16.34 -0.13
CA GLU A 9 -11.31 -17.12 0.83
C GLU A 9 -10.53 -18.35 1.34
N SER A 10 -9.81 -19.04 0.45
CA SER A 10 -8.94 -20.16 0.83
C SER A 10 -7.75 -19.76 1.72
N LEU A 11 -7.37 -18.49 1.70
CA LEU A 11 -6.35 -17.86 2.57
C LEU A 11 -6.95 -17.25 3.84
N ASN A 12 -8.21 -17.60 4.18
CA ASN A 12 -8.98 -17.12 5.32
C ASN A 12 -9.36 -15.62 5.26
N ALA A 13 -9.44 -15.03 4.06
CA ALA A 13 -10.04 -13.72 3.93
C ALA A 13 -11.56 -13.82 4.03
N GLU A 14 -12.17 -12.95 4.82
CA GLU A 14 -13.62 -12.80 4.88
C GLU A 14 -14.08 -11.85 3.77
N ILE A 15 -14.88 -12.36 2.83
CA ILE A 15 -15.31 -11.62 1.63
C ILE A 15 -16.79 -11.24 1.76
N THR A 16 -17.04 -9.95 1.77
CA THR A 16 -18.41 -9.38 1.76
C THR A 16 -18.66 -8.63 0.46
N ARG A 17 -19.79 -8.91 -0.19
CA ARG A 17 -20.23 -8.13 -1.34
C ARG A 17 -20.94 -6.87 -0.87
N ILE A 18 -20.53 -5.73 -1.41
CA ILE A 18 -21.13 -4.43 -1.09
C ILE A 18 -21.85 -3.84 -2.31
N ASP A 19 -22.80 -2.94 -2.06
CA ASP A 19 -23.40 -2.12 -3.11
C ASP A 19 -22.38 -1.11 -3.64
N PHE A 20 -22.21 -1.08 -4.96
CA PHE A 20 -21.20 -0.27 -5.66
C PHE A 20 -21.77 1.03 -6.26
N SER A 21 -23.04 1.32 -6.07
CA SER A 21 -23.74 2.44 -6.74
C SER A 21 -23.14 3.81 -6.42
N ASP A 22 -22.76 4.11 -5.17
CA ASP A 22 -22.12 5.37 -4.79
C ASP A 22 -20.74 5.53 -5.44
N PHE A 23 -19.99 4.43 -5.57
CA PHE A 23 -18.67 4.40 -6.22
C PHE A 23 -18.81 4.68 -7.72
N GLU A 24 -19.75 4.05 -8.38
CA GLU A 24 -20.03 4.23 -9.81
C GLU A 24 -20.49 5.66 -10.10
N GLN A 25 -21.41 6.19 -9.29
CA GLN A 25 -21.88 7.56 -9.44
C GLN A 25 -20.73 8.57 -9.29
N LEU A 26 -19.80 8.35 -8.36
CA LEU A 26 -18.63 9.21 -8.21
C LEU A 26 -17.63 9.04 -9.38
N ALA A 27 -17.40 7.81 -9.84
CA ALA A 27 -16.49 7.52 -10.95
C ALA A 27 -16.89 8.26 -12.24
N VAL A 28 -18.19 8.32 -12.53
CA VAL A 28 -18.73 9.04 -13.71
C VAL A 28 -18.38 10.53 -13.69
N GLN A 29 -18.31 11.17 -12.52
CA GLN A 29 -18.00 12.60 -12.40
C GLN A 29 -16.62 12.96 -12.98
N LEU A 30 -15.68 12.02 -13.03
CA LEU A 30 -14.32 12.27 -13.51
C LEU A 30 -14.27 12.70 -14.99
N TYR A 31 -15.19 12.20 -15.82
CA TYR A 31 -15.22 12.47 -17.26
C TYR A 31 -16.50 13.18 -17.73
N GLN A 32 -17.60 13.03 -17.01
CA GLN A 32 -18.92 13.58 -17.38
C GLN A 32 -19.39 14.72 -16.47
N GLY A 33 -18.59 15.08 -15.45
CA GLY A 33 -18.88 16.17 -14.53
C GLY A 33 -18.01 17.39 -14.77
N SER A 34 -18.24 18.44 -13.99
CA SER A 34 -17.49 19.71 -14.05
C SER A 34 -16.01 19.59 -13.65
N TRP A 35 -15.54 18.43 -13.21
CA TRP A 35 -14.11 18.13 -12.97
C TRP A 35 -13.25 18.26 -14.23
N VAL A 36 -13.87 18.22 -15.42
CA VAL A 36 -13.19 18.54 -16.68
C VAL A 36 -12.78 20.01 -16.71
N ALA A 37 -13.53 20.91 -16.08
CA ALA A 37 -13.19 22.33 -16.00
C ALA A 37 -11.89 22.59 -15.19
N GLU A 38 -11.61 21.80 -14.15
CA GLU A 38 -10.32 21.85 -13.43
C GLU A 38 -9.14 21.55 -14.38
N ARG A 39 -9.27 20.51 -15.22
CA ARG A 39 -8.25 20.17 -16.21
C ARG A 39 -8.06 21.31 -17.23
N THR A 40 -9.15 21.92 -17.68
CA THR A 40 -9.09 23.09 -18.57
C THR A 40 -8.34 24.24 -17.89
N ALA A 41 -8.64 24.54 -16.64
CA ALA A 41 -7.96 25.60 -15.89
C ALA A 41 -6.46 25.31 -15.71
N ALA A 42 -6.08 24.06 -15.42
CA ALA A 42 -4.69 23.65 -15.22
C ALA A 42 -3.82 23.84 -16.47
N VAL A 43 -4.40 23.73 -17.67
CA VAL A 43 -3.68 23.85 -18.95
C VAL A 43 -4.09 25.06 -19.78
N GLU A 44 -4.84 25.99 -19.20
CA GLU A 44 -5.44 27.15 -19.90
C GLU A 44 -4.41 27.94 -20.72
N TYR A 45 -3.23 28.18 -20.16
CA TYR A 45 -2.17 28.88 -20.86
C TYR A 45 -1.74 28.18 -22.15
N LEU A 46 -1.49 26.86 -22.07
CA LEU A 46 -1.07 26.08 -23.23
C LEU A 46 -2.22 25.97 -24.26
N LEU A 47 -3.45 25.81 -23.79
CA LEU A 47 -4.63 25.73 -24.62
C LEU A 47 -4.82 27.02 -25.48
N LYS A 48 -4.50 28.20 -24.92
CA LYS A 48 -4.59 29.48 -25.61
C LYS A 48 -3.39 29.78 -26.51
N THR A 49 -2.19 29.30 -26.17
CA THR A 49 -0.96 29.67 -26.89
C THR A 49 -0.50 28.64 -27.90
N ASN A 50 -0.76 27.35 -27.66
CA ASN A 50 -0.34 26.25 -28.53
C ASN A 50 -1.28 25.05 -28.43
N PRO A 51 -2.54 25.14 -28.92
CA PRO A 51 -3.51 24.05 -28.84
C PRO A 51 -3.09 22.82 -29.66
N ASP A 52 -2.25 22.96 -30.65
CA ASP A 52 -1.76 21.87 -31.52
C ASP A 52 -0.75 20.95 -30.78
N ALA A 53 -0.30 21.33 -29.56
CA ALA A 53 0.53 20.49 -28.75
C ALA A 53 -0.24 19.36 -28.03
N PHE A 54 -1.58 19.39 -28.07
CA PHE A 54 -2.42 18.36 -27.46
C PHE A 54 -2.73 17.24 -28.45
N ASP A 55 -2.83 16.01 -27.91
CA ASP A 55 -3.53 14.94 -28.64
C ASP A 55 -4.98 15.37 -28.93
N PRO A 56 -5.50 15.09 -30.12
CA PRO A 56 -6.85 15.55 -30.53
C PRO A 56 -7.96 15.09 -29.56
N THR A 57 -7.91 13.85 -29.09
CA THR A 57 -8.90 13.30 -28.13
C THR A 57 -8.84 14.01 -26.79
N VAL A 58 -7.61 14.24 -26.30
CA VAL A 58 -7.39 14.97 -25.04
C VAL A 58 -7.85 16.42 -25.15
N LEU A 59 -7.59 17.08 -26.31
CA LEU A 59 -8.04 18.44 -26.57
C LEU A 59 -9.57 18.55 -26.56
N GLU A 60 -10.26 17.58 -27.15
CA GLU A 60 -11.73 17.53 -27.13
C GLU A 60 -12.27 17.44 -25.71
N ILE A 61 -11.72 16.55 -24.90
CA ILE A 61 -12.10 16.38 -23.48
C ILE A 61 -11.88 17.69 -22.71
N ILE A 62 -10.70 18.31 -22.85
CA ILE A 62 -10.35 19.53 -22.12
C ILE A 62 -11.27 20.70 -22.51
N LYS A 63 -11.56 20.88 -23.79
CA LYS A 63 -12.47 21.94 -24.25
C LYS A 63 -13.90 21.81 -23.74
N ASN A 64 -14.33 20.59 -23.39
CA ASN A 64 -15.63 20.39 -22.74
C ASN A 64 -15.74 21.05 -21.36
N GLY A 65 -14.63 21.36 -20.69
CA GLY A 65 -14.61 22.07 -19.42
C GLY A 65 -15.18 23.49 -19.50
N GLU A 66 -15.11 24.16 -20.66
CA GLU A 66 -15.63 25.50 -20.88
C GLU A 66 -17.18 25.57 -20.86
N LYS A 67 -17.87 24.44 -20.94
CA LYS A 67 -19.33 24.34 -20.92
C LYS A 67 -19.94 24.47 -19.53
N TYR A 68 -19.14 24.28 -18.48
CA TYR A 68 -19.62 24.30 -17.11
C TYR A 68 -19.53 25.68 -16.49
N SER A 69 -20.57 26.06 -15.77
CA SER A 69 -20.63 27.29 -14.98
C SER A 69 -19.97 27.10 -13.61
N ALA A 70 -19.73 28.21 -12.90
CA ALA A 70 -19.30 28.15 -11.51
C ALA A 70 -20.33 27.44 -10.61
N VAL A 71 -21.63 27.57 -10.91
CA VAL A 71 -22.69 26.87 -10.18
C VAL A 71 -22.57 25.36 -10.36
N ASP A 72 -22.30 24.90 -11.58
CA ASP A 72 -22.10 23.48 -11.86
C ASP A 72 -20.87 22.94 -11.10
N ALA A 73 -19.78 23.72 -11.02
CA ALA A 73 -18.58 23.35 -10.29
C ALA A 73 -18.86 23.16 -8.79
N TYR A 74 -19.59 24.10 -8.16
CA TYR A 74 -19.95 23.96 -6.74
C TYR A 74 -20.91 22.81 -6.49
N ASN A 75 -21.91 22.60 -7.33
CA ASN A 75 -22.82 21.46 -7.23
C ASN A 75 -22.09 20.12 -7.32
N ALA A 76 -21.10 20.02 -8.22
CA ALA A 76 -20.26 18.82 -8.34
C ALA A 76 -19.38 18.62 -7.09
N GLU A 77 -18.84 19.69 -6.51
CA GLU A 77 -18.08 19.60 -5.26
C GLU A 77 -18.95 19.09 -4.10
N TYR A 78 -20.18 19.60 -3.96
CA TYR A 78 -21.12 19.11 -2.94
C TYR A 78 -21.48 17.64 -3.15
N LEU A 79 -21.75 17.23 -4.39
CA LEU A 79 -22.01 15.82 -4.72
C LEU A 79 -20.80 14.94 -4.41
N LYS A 80 -19.59 15.37 -4.80
CA LYS A 80 -18.34 14.65 -4.49
C LYS A 80 -18.18 14.44 -3.00
N GLN A 81 -18.36 15.49 -2.19
CA GLN A 81 -18.20 15.41 -0.72
C GLN A 81 -19.23 14.45 -0.09
N ASP A 82 -20.48 14.47 -0.57
CA ASP A 82 -21.52 13.54 -0.06
C ASP A 82 -21.21 12.09 -0.44
N LEU A 83 -20.83 11.82 -1.69
CA LEU A 83 -20.48 10.48 -2.15
C LEU A 83 -19.19 9.97 -1.50
N ALA A 84 -18.15 10.81 -1.39
CA ALA A 84 -16.92 10.43 -0.72
C ALA A 84 -17.15 10.04 0.75
N ARG A 85 -17.98 10.81 1.47
CA ARG A 85 -18.37 10.48 2.85
C ARG A 85 -19.10 9.15 2.94
N LYS A 86 -20.07 8.89 2.05
CA LYS A 86 -20.79 7.61 1.99
C LYS A 86 -19.85 6.43 1.71
N ILE A 87 -18.94 6.59 0.76
CA ILE A 87 -17.93 5.60 0.40
C ILE A 87 -17.01 5.31 1.61
N GLN A 88 -16.48 6.34 2.26
CA GLN A 88 -15.63 6.18 3.43
C GLN A 88 -16.36 5.48 4.59
N GLN A 89 -17.63 5.84 4.85
CA GLN A 89 -18.46 5.15 5.85
C GLN A 89 -18.70 3.67 5.50
N ARG A 90 -18.93 3.37 4.22
CA ARG A 90 -19.12 1.99 3.75
C ARG A 90 -17.86 1.14 3.87
N LEU A 91 -16.68 1.75 3.74
CA LEU A 91 -15.38 1.06 3.83
C LEU A 91 -14.85 0.97 5.27
N ALA A 92 -15.46 1.65 6.25
CA ALA A 92 -14.93 1.76 7.61
C ALA A 92 -14.80 0.41 8.35
N ASP A 93 -15.63 -0.58 8.00
CA ASP A 93 -15.64 -1.90 8.63
C ASP A 93 -14.82 -2.95 7.84
N PHE A 94 -14.10 -2.53 6.79
CA PHE A 94 -13.33 -3.42 5.93
C PHE A 94 -11.85 -3.01 5.89
N ASP A 95 -10.96 -3.99 5.76
CA ASP A 95 -9.53 -3.72 5.57
C ASP A 95 -9.25 -3.11 4.19
N ALA A 96 -9.96 -3.54 3.16
CA ALA A 96 -9.89 -2.99 1.81
C ALA A 96 -11.06 -3.44 0.94
N LEU A 97 -11.40 -2.62 -0.05
CA LEU A 97 -12.22 -2.99 -1.19
C LEU A 97 -11.35 -3.66 -2.25
N ILE A 98 -11.80 -4.77 -2.79
CA ILE A 98 -11.15 -5.46 -3.92
C ILE A 98 -12.00 -5.34 -5.18
N VAL A 99 -11.41 -4.87 -6.27
CA VAL A 99 -12.05 -4.74 -7.58
C VAL A 99 -11.14 -5.28 -8.70
N PRO A 100 -11.69 -5.66 -9.87
CA PRO A 100 -10.86 -5.80 -11.08
C PRO A 100 -10.19 -4.46 -11.41
N THR A 101 -8.93 -4.46 -11.81
CA THR A 101 -8.24 -3.21 -12.18
C THR A 101 -8.91 -2.54 -13.39
N ALA A 102 -9.40 -3.33 -14.33
CA ALA A 102 -10.18 -2.86 -15.48
C ALA A 102 -11.26 -3.89 -15.83
N PRO A 103 -12.41 -3.47 -16.38
CA PRO A 103 -13.51 -4.39 -16.74
C PRO A 103 -13.18 -5.27 -17.94
N THR A 104 -12.32 -4.81 -18.84
CA THR A 104 -11.95 -5.51 -20.07
C THR A 104 -10.59 -5.03 -20.59
N ILE A 105 -10.17 -5.60 -21.72
CA ILE A 105 -9.02 -5.15 -22.52
C ILE A 105 -9.56 -4.89 -23.94
N TYR A 106 -9.32 -3.69 -24.44
CA TYR A 106 -9.63 -3.30 -25.81
C TYR A 106 -8.41 -3.44 -26.71
N THR A 107 -8.62 -3.72 -28.02
CA THR A 107 -7.55 -3.58 -29.00
C THR A 107 -7.27 -2.10 -29.27
N ILE A 108 -6.12 -1.80 -29.88
CA ILE A 108 -5.76 -0.44 -30.28
C ILE A 108 -6.82 0.11 -31.24
N GLU A 109 -7.23 -0.69 -32.25
CA GLU A 109 -8.22 -0.30 -33.22
C GLU A 109 -9.60 0.03 -32.60
N GLN A 110 -10.00 -0.72 -31.57
CA GLN A 110 -11.24 -0.43 -30.83
C GLN A 110 -11.13 0.91 -30.11
N LEU A 111 -10.01 1.16 -29.40
CA LEU A 111 -9.80 2.42 -28.71
C LEU A 111 -9.75 3.61 -29.66
N GLU A 112 -9.16 3.48 -30.87
CA GLU A 112 -9.11 4.51 -31.87
C GLU A 112 -10.51 4.84 -32.44
N GLN A 113 -11.39 3.84 -32.54
CA GLN A 113 -12.76 4.03 -33.00
C GLN A 113 -13.66 4.78 -32.01
N ASN A 114 -13.45 4.59 -30.71
CA ASN A 114 -14.24 5.25 -29.66
C ASN A 114 -13.40 5.57 -28.42
N PRO A 115 -12.42 6.49 -28.53
CA PRO A 115 -11.39 6.71 -27.55
C PRO A 115 -11.93 7.25 -26.20
N ILE A 116 -12.96 8.10 -26.23
CA ILE A 116 -13.49 8.72 -25.00
C ILE A 116 -14.29 7.70 -24.18
N GLU A 117 -15.23 7.01 -24.80
CA GLU A 117 -16.11 6.05 -24.11
C GLU A 117 -15.34 4.86 -23.58
N TYR A 118 -14.46 4.28 -24.40
CA TYR A 118 -13.72 3.09 -23.99
C TYR A 118 -12.66 3.40 -22.93
N ASN A 119 -12.02 4.57 -22.96
CA ASN A 119 -11.16 4.98 -21.85
C ASN A 119 -11.96 5.22 -20.56
N ALA A 120 -13.11 5.83 -20.64
CA ALA A 120 -13.99 6.01 -19.47
C ALA A 120 -14.42 4.63 -18.90
N HIS A 121 -14.77 3.68 -19.78
CA HIS A 121 -15.12 2.32 -19.37
C HIS A 121 -13.98 1.58 -18.68
N LEU A 122 -12.73 1.72 -19.15
CA LEU A 122 -11.58 1.09 -18.50
C LEU A 122 -11.40 1.52 -17.05
N GLY A 123 -11.81 2.73 -16.70
CA GLY A 123 -11.73 3.27 -15.32
C GLY A 123 -12.94 2.99 -14.42
N THR A 124 -13.92 2.19 -14.86
CA THR A 124 -15.20 1.95 -14.14
C THR A 124 -14.98 1.63 -12.67
N TYR A 125 -14.02 0.78 -12.35
CA TYR A 125 -13.77 0.31 -10.98
C TYR A 125 -12.77 1.14 -10.19
N THR A 126 -12.14 2.16 -10.79
CA THR A 126 -11.02 2.88 -10.15
C THR A 126 -11.11 4.42 -10.21
N ASN A 127 -11.90 5.00 -11.12
CA ASN A 127 -11.99 6.44 -11.30
C ASN A 127 -12.47 7.22 -10.07
N PHE A 128 -13.28 6.61 -9.19
CA PHE A 128 -13.75 7.24 -7.96
C PHE A 128 -12.64 7.43 -6.91
N THR A 129 -11.56 6.64 -6.98
CA THR A 129 -10.51 6.58 -5.95
C THR A 129 -9.91 7.95 -5.66
N ASN A 130 -9.56 8.71 -6.70
CA ASN A 130 -9.01 10.05 -6.55
C ASN A 130 -10.03 11.05 -5.98
N LEU A 131 -11.28 10.96 -6.41
CA LEU A 131 -12.34 11.87 -5.97
C LEU A 131 -12.78 11.62 -4.53
N ALA A 132 -12.66 10.38 -4.05
CA ALA A 132 -12.99 9.97 -2.68
C ALA A 132 -11.80 10.05 -1.72
N ASP A 133 -10.60 10.49 -2.17
CA ASP A 133 -9.38 10.58 -1.37
C ASP A 133 -9.02 9.22 -0.72
N LEU A 134 -8.81 8.20 -1.55
CA LEU A 134 -8.51 6.84 -1.13
C LEU A 134 -7.12 6.40 -1.57
N SER A 135 -6.49 5.51 -0.81
CA SER A 135 -5.29 4.78 -1.22
C SER A 135 -5.65 3.61 -2.13
N ALA A 136 -4.83 3.32 -3.14
CA ALA A 136 -5.06 2.17 -4.02
C ALA A 136 -3.75 1.48 -4.44
N LEU A 137 -3.80 0.16 -4.58
CA LEU A 137 -2.69 -0.67 -5.05
C LEU A 137 -3.18 -1.66 -6.10
N ALA A 138 -2.71 -1.51 -7.33
CA ALA A 138 -2.94 -2.48 -8.40
C ALA A 138 -1.93 -3.64 -8.32
N LEU A 139 -2.42 -4.86 -8.43
CA LEU A 139 -1.65 -6.09 -8.28
C LEU A 139 -1.95 -7.05 -9.43
N PRO A 140 -0.94 -7.77 -9.97
CA PRO A 140 -1.18 -8.87 -10.87
C PRO A 140 -1.91 -10.00 -10.14
N ALA A 141 -2.88 -10.63 -10.82
CA ALA A 141 -3.68 -11.72 -10.28
C ALA A 141 -3.68 -12.99 -11.18
N GLY A 142 -2.91 -12.96 -12.27
CA GLY A 142 -2.77 -14.09 -13.19
C GLY A 142 -3.05 -13.72 -14.64
N PHE A 143 -3.52 -14.71 -15.39
CA PHE A 143 -3.83 -14.57 -16.81
C PHE A 143 -5.25 -15.03 -17.11
N ARG A 144 -5.86 -14.43 -18.11
CA ARG A 144 -7.14 -14.82 -18.67
C ARG A 144 -6.98 -16.07 -19.54
N ALA A 145 -8.10 -16.67 -19.95
CA ALA A 145 -8.08 -17.83 -20.86
C ALA A 145 -7.46 -17.52 -22.24
N ASP A 146 -7.48 -16.26 -22.65
CA ASP A 146 -6.86 -15.75 -23.86
C ASP A 146 -5.37 -15.36 -23.68
N HIS A 147 -4.77 -15.74 -22.56
CA HIS A 147 -3.38 -15.44 -22.16
C HIS A 147 -3.06 -13.96 -21.93
N LEU A 148 -4.06 -13.07 -21.93
CA LEU A 148 -3.86 -11.69 -21.52
C LEU A 148 -3.78 -11.55 -19.99
N PRO A 149 -2.99 -10.59 -19.48
CA PRO A 149 -2.84 -10.41 -18.04
C PRO A 149 -4.16 -9.95 -17.39
N PHE A 150 -4.36 -10.38 -16.15
CA PHE A 150 -5.46 -9.93 -15.31
C PHE A 150 -4.90 -9.37 -13.99
N GLY A 151 -5.42 -8.23 -13.57
CA GLY A 151 -5.06 -7.55 -12.34
C GLY A 151 -6.27 -7.26 -11.47
N ILE A 152 -6.00 -7.11 -10.18
CA ILE A 152 -6.93 -6.61 -9.17
C ILE A 152 -6.40 -5.29 -8.62
N THR A 153 -7.30 -4.48 -8.09
CA THR A 153 -6.93 -3.28 -7.34
C THR A 153 -7.54 -3.38 -5.95
N LEU A 154 -6.70 -3.19 -4.95
CA LEU A 154 -7.10 -3.01 -3.56
C LEU A 154 -7.23 -1.52 -3.29
N ILE A 155 -8.33 -1.11 -2.66
CA ILE A 155 -8.64 0.28 -2.36
C ILE A 155 -8.99 0.36 -0.88
N ALA A 156 -8.39 1.30 -0.17
CA ALA A 156 -8.54 1.52 1.26
C ALA A 156 -8.64 3.02 1.58
N PRO A 157 -9.02 3.42 2.81
CA PRO A 157 -8.99 4.82 3.20
C PRO A 157 -7.64 5.49 2.94
N ALA A 158 -7.62 6.83 2.88
CA ALA A 158 -6.39 7.61 2.72
C ALA A 158 -5.31 7.18 3.73
N TRP A 159 -4.04 7.21 3.29
CA TRP A 159 -2.85 6.88 4.10
C TRP A 159 -2.66 5.40 4.44
N HIS A 160 -3.44 4.49 3.83
CA HIS A 160 -3.29 3.04 4.00
C HIS A 160 -2.30 2.39 3.01
N ASP A 161 -1.51 3.18 2.27
CA ASP A 161 -0.57 2.69 1.25
C ASP A 161 0.39 1.63 1.80
N ALA A 162 0.93 1.84 3.00
CA ALA A 162 1.86 0.90 3.63
C ALA A 162 1.19 -0.47 3.93
N ALA A 163 -0.06 -0.46 4.40
CA ALA A 163 -0.83 -1.67 4.66
C ALA A 163 -1.14 -2.41 3.35
N LEU A 164 -1.57 -1.69 2.31
CA LEU A 164 -1.82 -2.25 0.98
C LEU A 164 -0.54 -2.87 0.39
N VAL A 165 0.61 -2.20 0.52
CA VAL A 165 1.91 -2.73 0.05
C VAL A 165 2.30 -3.98 0.82
N HIS A 166 2.06 -4.04 2.13
CA HIS A 166 2.33 -5.23 2.94
C HIS A 166 1.50 -6.43 2.43
N PHE A 167 0.21 -6.25 2.25
CA PHE A 167 -0.65 -7.26 1.63
C PHE A 167 -0.17 -7.63 0.22
N GLY A 168 0.16 -6.64 -0.62
CA GLY A 168 0.61 -6.86 -1.99
C GLY A 168 1.87 -7.71 -2.09
N LYS A 169 2.82 -7.55 -1.17
CA LYS A 169 4.00 -8.42 -1.07
C LYS A 169 3.62 -9.86 -0.75
N ALA A 170 2.76 -10.07 0.26
CA ALA A 170 2.29 -11.40 0.62
C ALA A 170 1.55 -12.06 -0.55
N TRP A 171 0.67 -11.31 -1.23
CA TRP A 171 -0.06 -11.74 -2.41
C TRP A 171 0.88 -12.16 -3.56
N GLN A 172 1.85 -11.33 -3.92
CA GLN A 172 2.80 -11.65 -5.00
C GLN A 172 3.67 -12.86 -4.66
N ASN A 173 4.13 -12.98 -3.41
CA ASN A 173 4.89 -14.13 -2.96
C ASN A 173 4.07 -15.41 -3.03
N TYR A 174 2.80 -15.36 -2.67
CA TYR A 174 1.88 -16.49 -2.73
C TYR A 174 1.61 -16.94 -4.16
N LEU A 175 1.31 -16.01 -5.06
CA LEU A 175 1.06 -16.34 -6.49
C LEU A 175 2.31 -16.80 -7.23
N ALA A 176 3.49 -16.36 -6.81
CA ALA A 176 4.78 -16.63 -7.44
C ALA A 176 4.78 -16.42 -8.97
N LEU A 177 4.05 -15.39 -9.45
CA LEU A 177 3.99 -15.07 -10.87
C LEU A 177 5.35 -14.60 -11.38
N LYS A 178 5.62 -14.90 -12.65
CA LYS A 178 6.81 -14.42 -13.34
C LYS A 178 6.72 -12.92 -13.65
N LEU A 179 7.86 -12.28 -13.96
CA LEU A 179 7.95 -10.87 -14.32
C LEU A 179 7.30 -10.61 -15.68
N GLY A 180 6.03 -10.19 -15.68
CA GLY A 180 5.28 -9.87 -16.89
C GLY A 180 5.32 -11.00 -17.92
N ALA A 181 5.73 -10.69 -19.16
CA ALA A 181 5.88 -11.64 -20.24
C ALA A 181 7.24 -12.39 -20.22
N LEU A 182 8.11 -12.09 -19.26
CA LEU A 182 9.42 -12.72 -19.15
C LEU A 182 9.34 -14.05 -18.38
N ASP A 183 10.07 -15.04 -18.81
CA ASP A 183 10.22 -16.31 -18.08
C ASP A 183 11.24 -16.20 -16.94
N LYS A 184 11.09 -15.17 -16.10
CA LYS A 184 11.94 -14.88 -14.95
C LYS A 184 11.11 -14.82 -13.68
N ALA A 185 11.60 -15.48 -12.63
CA ALA A 185 11.01 -15.35 -11.31
C ALA A 185 11.10 -13.92 -10.79
N LEU A 186 10.14 -13.52 -9.97
CA LEU A 186 10.20 -12.25 -9.23
C LEU A 186 11.43 -12.29 -8.32
N PRO A 187 12.33 -11.27 -8.36
CA PRO A 187 13.43 -11.23 -7.42
C PRO A 187 12.85 -11.07 -6.00
N LEU A 188 13.20 -11.99 -5.11
CA LEU A 188 12.85 -11.89 -3.71
C LEU A 188 13.57 -10.66 -3.15
N SER A 189 12.81 -9.67 -2.70
CA SER A 189 13.38 -8.54 -1.97
C SER A 189 13.81 -9.04 -0.59
N SER A 190 15.11 -9.05 -0.34
CA SER A 190 15.69 -9.48 0.93
C SER A 190 15.45 -8.47 2.07
N SER A 191 14.95 -7.28 1.78
CA SER A 191 14.71 -6.27 2.82
C SER A 191 13.47 -5.44 2.51
N THR A 192 12.60 -5.28 3.51
CA THR A 192 11.55 -4.27 3.50
C THR A 192 12.21 -2.90 3.73
N PRO A 193 12.03 -1.90 2.84
CA PRO A 193 12.58 -0.56 3.07
C PRO A 193 12.05 0.00 4.39
N ILE A 194 12.91 0.68 5.13
CA ILE A 194 12.49 1.41 6.34
C ILE A 194 11.70 2.64 5.87
N SER A 195 10.48 2.82 6.38
CA SER A 195 9.73 4.06 6.16
C SER A 195 10.51 5.25 6.75
N GLN A 196 10.46 6.42 6.10
CA GLN A 196 11.10 7.65 6.59
C GLN A 196 10.62 8.05 8.01
N HIS A 197 9.46 7.55 8.43
CA HIS A 197 8.86 7.82 9.73
C HIS A 197 9.02 6.69 10.74
N HIS A 198 9.86 5.69 10.46
CA HIS A 198 10.11 4.55 11.33
C HIS A 198 11.60 4.31 11.51
N ILE A 199 11.94 3.75 12.65
CA ILE A 199 13.29 3.29 12.97
C ILE A 199 13.24 1.77 13.13
N ARG A 200 14.04 1.05 12.36
CA ARG A 200 14.15 -0.40 12.47
C ARG A 200 14.98 -0.80 13.67
N VAL A 201 14.40 -1.66 14.51
CA VAL A 201 15.01 -2.15 15.77
C VAL A 201 15.05 -3.66 15.74
N ALA A 202 16.23 -4.24 16.05
CA ALA A 202 16.35 -5.65 16.36
C ALA A 202 16.16 -5.84 17.89
N VAL A 203 15.26 -6.74 18.24
CA VAL A 203 14.98 -7.11 19.62
C VAL A 203 15.25 -8.58 19.88
N VAL A 204 15.58 -8.91 21.12
CA VAL A 204 15.89 -10.28 21.56
C VAL A 204 15.11 -10.65 22.84
N GLY A 205 15.02 -11.92 23.13
CA GLY A 205 14.55 -12.46 24.43
C GLY A 205 13.14 -12.00 24.78
N ALA A 206 13.03 -11.23 25.86
CA ALA A 206 11.72 -10.84 26.42
C ALA A 206 10.86 -9.95 25.49
N HIS A 207 11.42 -9.36 24.44
CA HIS A 207 10.72 -8.53 23.48
C HIS A 207 10.25 -9.28 22.23
N LEU A 208 10.64 -10.54 22.03
CA LEU A 208 10.16 -11.35 20.90
C LEU A 208 8.64 -11.54 20.97
N THR A 209 8.03 -11.82 19.85
CA THR A 209 6.58 -12.10 19.75
C THR A 209 6.16 -13.18 20.74
N GLY A 210 5.11 -12.91 21.51
CA GLY A 210 4.60 -13.80 22.55
C GLY A 210 5.37 -13.75 23.88
N MET A 211 6.45 -12.98 23.99
CA MET A 211 7.23 -12.82 25.21
C MET A 211 6.74 -11.60 26.04
N PRO A 212 7.05 -11.57 27.36
CA PRO A 212 6.44 -10.64 28.31
C PRO A 212 6.60 -9.15 28.01
N LEU A 213 7.63 -8.72 27.27
CA LEU A 213 7.87 -7.30 26.96
C LEU A 213 7.51 -6.93 25.51
N ASN A 214 6.96 -7.84 24.74
CA ASN A 214 6.53 -7.54 23.36
C ASN A 214 5.50 -6.40 23.31
N PHE A 215 4.68 -6.25 24.35
CA PHE A 215 3.72 -5.15 24.44
C PHE A 215 4.36 -3.75 24.33
N GLN A 216 5.63 -3.59 24.73
CA GLN A 216 6.35 -2.31 24.60
C GLN A 216 6.51 -1.89 23.12
N LEU A 217 6.49 -2.85 22.19
CA LEU A 217 6.50 -2.59 20.75
C LEU A 217 5.07 -2.39 20.22
N THR A 218 4.16 -3.33 20.53
CA THR A 218 2.80 -3.31 19.97
C THR A 218 1.96 -2.13 20.47
N THR A 219 2.12 -1.66 21.69
CA THR A 219 1.44 -0.45 22.21
C THR A 219 1.98 0.86 21.63
N ARG A 220 3.09 0.80 20.88
CA ARG A 220 3.69 1.94 20.17
C ARG A 220 3.48 1.89 18.67
N ASP A 221 2.52 1.08 18.24
CA ASP A 221 2.23 0.87 16.81
C ASP A 221 3.45 0.40 16.00
N ALA A 222 4.38 -0.30 16.66
CA ALA A 222 5.50 -0.90 15.98
C ALA A 222 5.05 -2.10 15.14
N VAL A 223 5.59 -2.23 13.94
CA VAL A 223 5.23 -3.27 12.98
C VAL A 223 6.33 -4.32 12.92
N HIS A 224 5.97 -5.59 13.16
CA HIS A 224 6.88 -6.71 12.97
C HIS A 224 7.22 -6.86 11.49
N ILE A 225 8.51 -6.94 11.17
CA ILE A 225 8.98 -7.00 9.78
C ILE A 225 9.44 -8.40 9.41
N GLU A 226 10.34 -8.96 10.21
CA GLU A 226 10.88 -10.31 9.98
C GLU A 226 11.53 -10.88 11.26
N THR A 227 11.59 -12.19 11.31
CA THR A 227 12.41 -12.93 12.27
C THR A 227 13.65 -13.43 11.55
N THR A 228 14.83 -13.11 12.07
CA THR A 228 16.13 -13.45 11.48
C THR A 228 17.15 -13.76 12.58
N THR A 229 18.44 -13.81 12.26
CA THR A 229 19.51 -13.99 13.22
C THR A 229 20.58 -12.90 13.13
N THR A 230 21.32 -12.70 14.22
CA THR A 230 22.55 -11.90 14.17
C THR A 230 23.65 -12.62 13.40
N SER A 231 24.71 -11.90 13.02
CA SER A 231 25.97 -12.54 12.65
C SER A 231 26.46 -13.43 13.79
N LYS A 232 27.45 -14.33 13.50
CA LYS A 232 28.01 -15.25 14.49
C LYS A 232 28.87 -14.59 15.59
N ASN A 233 28.86 -13.27 15.67
CA ASN A 233 29.69 -12.49 16.57
C ASN A 233 28.95 -11.98 17.80
N TYR A 234 27.97 -12.71 18.31
CA TYR A 234 27.14 -12.28 19.45
C TYR A 234 26.96 -13.38 20.51
N ALA A 235 26.69 -12.95 21.73
CA ALA A 235 26.27 -13.81 22.82
C ALA A 235 25.17 -13.12 23.64
N LEU A 236 24.31 -13.94 24.27
CA LEU A 236 23.30 -13.49 25.23
C LEU A 236 23.79 -13.74 26.67
N TYR A 237 23.69 -12.73 27.47
CA TYR A 237 24.02 -12.77 28.88
C TYR A 237 22.78 -12.55 29.73
N ALA A 238 22.53 -13.42 30.72
CA ALA A 238 21.46 -13.21 31.68
C ALA A 238 21.77 -12.01 32.59
N LEU A 239 20.84 -11.06 32.65
CA LEU A 239 20.94 -9.92 33.57
C LEU A 239 20.35 -10.27 34.92
N ASN A 240 21.13 -10.13 35.99
CA ASN A 240 20.68 -10.39 37.34
C ASN A 240 19.66 -9.33 37.80
N GLY A 241 18.65 -9.78 38.55
CA GLY A 241 17.69 -8.88 39.21
C GLY A 241 16.66 -8.23 38.33
N THR A 242 16.50 -8.65 37.05
CA THR A 242 15.45 -8.12 36.16
C THR A 242 14.16 -8.95 36.24
N VAL A 243 12.99 -8.27 36.26
CA VAL A 243 11.66 -8.89 36.22
C VAL A 243 10.85 -8.20 35.14
N PRO A 244 10.44 -8.92 34.08
CA PRO A 244 10.82 -10.29 33.74
C PRO A 244 12.32 -10.42 33.46
N PRO A 245 12.87 -11.66 33.42
CA PRO A 245 14.27 -11.88 33.07
C PRO A 245 14.61 -11.28 31.69
N LYS A 246 15.65 -10.44 31.62
CA LYS A 246 16.12 -9.79 30.39
C LYS A 246 17.50 -10.32 30.03
N PRO A 247 17.71 -10.69 28.76
CA PRO A 247 19.06 -10.93 28.28
C PRO A 247 19.72 -9.61 27.82
N GLY A 248 21.03 -9.53 27.97
CA GLY A 248 21.85 -8.52 27.30
C GLY A 248 22.53 -9.13 26.09
N LEU A 249 22.41 -8.51 24.93
CA LEU A 249 23.10 -8.90 23.72
C LEU A 249 24.46 -8.19 23.66
N ALA A 250 25.53 -8.98 23.57
CA ALA A 250 26.89 -8.41 23.45
C ALA A 250 27.63 -9.00 22.25
N ARG A 251 28.40 -8.14 21.56
CA ARG A 251 29.25 -8.56 20.46
C ARG A 251 30.56 -9.16 21.01
N GLN A 252 30.98 -10.31 20.47
CA GLN A 252 32.23 -10.98 20.82
C GLN A 252 32.78 -11.81 19.65
N GLN A 253 34.09 -12.08 19.64
CA GLN A 253 34.77 -12.75 18.51
C GLN A 253 34.34 -14.21 18.30
N ASP A 254 34.09 -14.95 19.40
CA ASP A 254 33.71 -16.37 19.37
C ASP A 254 32.24 -16.54 19.80
N GLY A 255 31.36 -15.78 19.15
CA GLY A 255 29.93 -15.81 19.44
C GLY A 255 29.16 -16.84 18.64
N GLN A 256 27.82 -16.69 18.69
CA GLN A 256 26.85 -17.50 17.95
C GLN A 256 25.84 -16.58 17.26
N SER A 257 25.11 -17.12 16.30
CA SER A 257 23.92 -16.44 15.75
C SER A 257 22.79 -16.48 16.76
N ILE A 258 22.23 -15.32 17.06
CA ILE A 258 21.15 -15.14 18.03
C ILE A 258 19.89 -14.79 17.27
N ILE A 259 18.78 -15.45 17.58
CA ILE A 259 17.47 -15.12 16.99
C ILE A 259 17.06 -13.72 17.42
N VAL A 260 16.69 -12.88 16.43
CA VAL A 260 16.19 -11.54 16.61
C VAL A 260 14.91 -11.34 15.80
N GLU A 261 14.05 -10.46 16.26
CA GLU A 261 12.94 -9.92 15.46
C GLU A 261 13.23 -8.47 15.11
N LEU A 262 12.96 -8.12 13.85
CA LEU A 262 13.05 -6.75 13.37
C LEU A 262 11.67 -6.11 13.43
N TRP A 263 11.62 -4.95 14.06
CA TRP A 263 10.42 -4.15 14.22
C TRP A 263 10.65 -2.73 13.71
N ASP A 264 9.73 -2.20 12.94
CA ASP A 264 9.70 -0.80 12.54
C ASP A 264 8.91 0.01 13.56
N VAL A 265 9.62 0.76 14.39
CA VAL A 265 9.05 1.59 15.45
C VAL A 265 8.83 3.01 14.91
N PRO A 266 7.62 3.61 15.03
CA PRO A 266 7.39 4.99 14.63
C PRO A 266 8.40 5.94 15.27
N THR A 267 9.01 6.83 14.47
CA THR A 267 10.05 7.75 14.95
C THR A 267 9.57 8.61 16.12
N ALA A 268 8.30 9.02 16.12
CA ALA A 268 7.68 9.78 17.20
C ALA A 268 7.60 9.01 18.53
N ARG A 269 7.59 7.66 18.50
CA ARG A 269 7.48 6.80 19.69
C ARG A 269 8.80 6.13 20.05
N PHE A 270 9.84 6.26 19.21
CA PHE A 270 11.13 5.61 19.41
C PHE A 270 11.84 6.09 20.69
N GLY A 271 11.78 7.39 20.99
CA GLY A 271 12.37 7.94 22.22
C GLY A 271 11.76 7.36 23.51
N GLU A 272 10.45 7.14 23.53
CA GLU A 272 9.75 6.50 24.66
C GLU A 272 10.21 5.05 24.84
N PHE A 273 10.38 4.32 23.73
CA PHE A 273 10.86 2.94 23.78
C PHE A 273 12.29 2.86 24.32
N VAL A 274 13.19 3.75 23.87
CA VAL A 274 14.58 3.79 24.33
C VAL A 274 14.67 4.17 25.81
N ALA A 275 13.79 5.04 26.32
CA ALA A 275 13.76 5.46 27.71
C ALA A 275 13.41 4.32 28.69
N GLU A 276 12.78 3.25 28.22
CA GLU A 276 12.44 2.07 29.03
C GLU A 276 13.58 1.03 29.11
N ILE A 277 14.69 1.25 28.40
CA ILE A 277 15.85 0.35 28.42
C ILE A 277 16.63 0.56 29.74
N PRO A 278 16.65 -0.43 30.66
CA PRO A 278 17.33 -0.27 31.94
C PRO A 278 18.85 -0.46 31.80
N THR A 279 19.59 0.17 32.67
CA THR A 279 21.01 -0.15 32.84
C THR A 279 21.20 -1.63 33.22
N PRO A 280 22.26 -2.31 32.73
CA PRO A 280 23.38 -1.82 31.91
C PRO A 280 23.12 -1.87 30.40
N LEU A 281 21.88 -2.13 29.97
CA LEU A 281 21.55 -2.19 28.55
C LEU A 281 21.58 -0.79 27.92
N GLY A 282 21.79 -0.75 26.61
CA GLY A 282 21.77 0.49 25.83
C GLY A 282 21.53 0.20 24.37
N MET A 283 20.91 1.14 23.68
CA MET A 283 20.67 1.05 22.23
C MET A 283 22.02 1.14 21.47
N GLY A 284 22.32 0.09 20.71
CA GLY A 284 23.51 -0.02 19.88
C GLY A 284 23.19 -0.27 18.41
N ASN A 285 24.17 -0.82 17.71
CA ASN A 285 24.02 -1.36 16.36
C ASN A 285 24.27 -2.86 16.39
N VAL A 286 23.36 -3.62 15.78
CA VAL A 286 23.41 -5.07 15.66
C VAL A 286 23.63 -5.45 14.22
N GLU A 287 24.63 -6.29 13.98
CA GLU A 287 24.93 -6.89 12.68
C GLU A 287 24.11 -8.17 12.51
N LEU A 288 23.34 -8.24 11.42
CA LEU A 288 22.55 -9.41 11.06
C LEU A 288 23.40 -10.42 10.27
N GLU A 289 22.91 -11.64 10.12
CA GLU A 289 23.60 -12.70 9.37
C GLU A 289 23.82 -12.38 7.89
N ASP A 290 22.97 -11.53 7.31
CA ASP A 290 23.08 -11.06 5.92
C ASP A 290 23.95 -9.81 5.75
N GLY A 291 24.60 -9.34 6.81
CA GLY A 291 25.50 -8.18 6.81
C GLY A 291 24.80 -6.82 7.00
N ARG A 292 23.47 -6.77 7.11
CA ARG A 292 22.78 -5.52 7.47
C ARG A 292 23.08 -5.10 8.91
N TRP A 293 23.12 -3.79 9.14
CA TRP A 293 23.25 -3.19 10.47
C TRP A 293 21.96 -2.47 10.84
N VAL A 294 21.39 -2.78 12.00
CA VAL A 294 20.15 -2.19 12.51
C VAL A 294 20.34 -1.70 13.94
N LYS A 295 19.48 -0.83 14.44
CA LYS A 295 19.46 -0.49 15.86
C LYS A 295 19.01 -1.70 16.67
N GLY A 296 19.52 -1.86 17.90
CA GLY A 296 19.12 -2.98 18.75
C GLY A 296 19.85 -2.99 20.10
N PHE A 297 19.43 -3.88 20.97
CA PHE A 297 20.00 -4.04 22.33
C PHE A 297 19.78 -5.45 22.88
#